data_c9ddc51e345b812ec75bf55ea4267817
#
_entry.id   c9ddc51e345b812ec75bf55ea4267817
#
_cell.length_a   1.000
_cell.length_b   1.000
_cell.length_c   1.000
_cell.angle_alpha   90.00
_cell.angle_beta   90.00
_cell.angle_gamma   90.00
#
_symmetry.space_group_name_H-M   'P 1'
#
loop_
_entity.id
_entity.type
_entity.pdbx_description
1 polymer ?
#
loop_
_entity_poly.entity_id
_entity_poly.type
_entity_poly.pdbx_seq_one_letter_code
_entity_poly.pdbx_strand_id
1 'polypeptide(L)'
;NLTVKNVRLWDRAPLLSTFSQIQEIRTYYEFASVDNDRYLLNGEPRQIMLSLRELSSASLPNRSFINERLTFTHGYGLAAGPVNEVTAEGLPVLFVKDLPPKTEFKELTVTQPEIYFGELSNDYVFVKTKAKEFDYPKGEENVYSTYGGKAGVEINSLLKRLFYTLRFGSLKLFLSNDITSESRVLYYRNVVERVKKIVPFLTLDRDPYAVVADGKIYWILDAYTTSDRYPYSQPLSLNGGAVNYIRNSVKIVVDAYNGDVAFYLNDPQDPIIKTYQRIFPGIFRPLSEMPQSLLPHLRYPEDIFTLQTSVYTVYHMDDPQVFYNKEDQWEIPSVPSEGEKPGSEATPLMTPRHMIMKLPGEKTEEYILMLPFTPRAKDNLSAWMVARNDGTNYGKLFVYRFPKDKLVFGPKQIIGRINQEAQISQQISLWDQRGSQVIQGPLLVIPIEESLLYVRPLYLKADTGKIPELKRVIVAYENKIAMEETLEAGLKRIFGADSGAASKPATGSMVNDPVRGPSSQELLKQAQAAYEKALRLQKDGDWAGYGEEIRALGEILRQIKYA
;
A
#
# COMPACT_ATOMS: atom_id res chain seq x y z
N ASN A 1 12.80 16.79 4.75
CA ASN A 1 12.90 15.56 5.52
C ASN A 1 12.23 14.43 4.73
N LEU A 2 13.01 13.39 4.38
CA LEU A 2 12.56 12.24 3.58
C LEU A 2 11.47 11.43 4.29
N THR A 3 11.48 11.35 5.62
CA THR A 3 10.40 10.71 6.39
C THR A 3 9.05 11.37 6.08
N VAL A 4 8.96 12.70 6.08
CA VAL A 4 7.72 13.43 5.77
C VAL A 4 7.30 13.22 4.31
N LYS A 5 8.26 13.18 3.37
CA LYS A 5 8.00 12.89 1.96
C LYS A 5 7.53 11.46 1.66
N ASN A 6 7.64 10.54 2.62
CA ASN A 6 7.21 9.16 2.49
C ASN A 6 6.12 8.79 3.50
N VAL A 7 5.45 9.77 4.12
CA VAL A 7 4.29 9.50 4.98
C VAL A 7 3.16 8.92 4.14
N ARG A 8 2.71 7.74 4.50
CA ARG A 8 1.70 7.00 3.75
C ARG A 8 0.31 7.63 3.92
N LEU A 9 -0.13 8.40 2.93
CA LEU A 9 -1.49 8.98 2.87
C LEU A 9 -2.46 8.08 2.13
N TRP A 10 -1.98 7.17 1.29
CA TRP A 10 -2.79 6.17 0.60
C TRP A 10 -2.66 4.79 1.26
N ASP A 11 -3.77 4.11 1.49
CA ASP A 11 -3.78 2.72 1.93
C ASP A 11 -4.30 1.79 0.83
N ARG A 12 -4.11 0.47 1.03
CA ARG A 12 -4.40 -0.59 0.04
C ARG A 12 -5.84 -0.50 -0.49
N ALA A 13 -6.84 -0.45 0.38
CA ALA A 13 -8.25 -0.52 -0.02
C ALA A 13 -8.75 0.71 -0.80
N PRO A 14 -8.55 1.98 -0.35
CA PRO A 14 -8.91 3.14 -1.14
C PRO A 14 -8.18 3.19 -2.48
N LEU A 15 -6.90 2.82 -2.50
CA LEU A 15 -6.10 2.87 -3.72
C LEU A 15 -6.54 1.79 -4.72
N LEU A 16 -6.83 0.57 -4.25
CA LEU A 16 -7.38 -0.50 -5.09
C LEU A 16 -8.69 -0.09 -5.74
N SER A 17 -9.62 0.50 -4.95
CA SER A 17 -10.87 1.04 -5.48
C SER A 17 -10.65 2.10 -6.54
N THR A 18 -9.67 2.98 -6.34
CA THR A 18 -9.34 4.04 -7.30
C THR A 18 -8.71 3.46 -8.57
N PHE A 19 -7.73 2.55 -8.45
CA PHE A 19 -7.10 1.89 -9.61
C PHE A 19 -8.13 1.14 -10.44
N SER A 20 -9.04 0.40 -9.81
CA SER A 20 -10.11 -0.32 -10.49
C SER A 20 -11.04 0.61 -11.29
N GLN A 21 -11.27 1.83 -10.83
CA GLN A 21 -12.15 2.76 -11.53
C GLN A 21 -11.47 3.56 -12.65
N ILE A 22 -10.21 3.96 -12.46
CA ILE A 22 -9.52 4.88 -13.39
C ILE A 22 -8.49 4.19 -14.29
N GLN A 23 -8.05 2.98 -13.97
CA GLN A 23 -6.99 2.27 -14.69
C GLN A 23 -7.37 0.86 -15.14
N GLU A 24 -8.55 0.34 -14.81
CA GLU A 24 -9.01 -1.00 -15.23
C GLU A 24 -9.25 -1.06 -16.75
N ILE A 25 -9.85 0.00 -17.31
CA ILE A 25 -10.09 0.21 -18.74
C ILE A 25 -11.11 -0.77 -19.36
N ARG A 26 -11.04 -2.06 -18.98
CA ARG A 26 -11.99 -3.12 -19.39
C ARG A 26 -12.34 -3.99 -18.19
N THR A 27 -13.57 -4.45 -18.12
CA THR A 27 -14.13 -5.21 -16.99
C THR A 27 -13.46 -6.56 -16.73
N TYR A 28 -12.70 -7.08 -17.68
CA TYR A 28 -11.95 -8.33 -17.55
C TYR A 28 -10.48 -8.12 -17.13
N TYR A 29 -10.03 -6.88 -17.05
CA TYR A 29 -8.78 -6.52 -16.39
C TYR A 29 -9.08 -6.09 -14.95
N GLU A 30 -8.47 -6.75 -14.01
CA GLU A 30 -8.69 -6.50 -12.59
C GLU A 30 -7.35 -6.26 -11.87
N PHE A 31 -7.42 -5.49 -10.81
CA PHE A 31 -6.33 -5.31 -9.85
C PHE A 31 -6.62 -6.21 -8.65
N ALA A 32 -5.77 -7.23 -8.39
CA ALA A 32 -5.98 -8.18 -7.29
C ALA A 32 -5.64 -7.60 -5.93
N SER A 33 -4.51 -6.91 -5.87
CA SER A 33 -3.91 -6.37 -4.65
C SER A 33 -3.20 -5.05 -4.95
N VAL A 34 -2.82 -4.34 -3.90
CA VAL A 34 -1.92 -3.18 -3.98
C VAL A 34 -0.70 -3.47 -3.14
N ASP A 35 0.44 -3.57 -3.79
CA ASP A 35 1.72 -3.83 -3.16
C ASP A 35 2.43 -2.55 -2.77
N ASN A 36 3.24 -2.63 -1.75
CA ASN A 36 4.01 -1.52 -1.22
C ASN A 36 5.50 -1.85 -1.28
N ASP A 37 6.28 -0.99 -1.94
CA ASP A 37 7.70 -1.18 -2.11
C ASP A 37 8.44 0.16 -2.12
N ARG A 38 9.77 0.14 -2.23
CA ARG A 38 10.61 1.33 -2.37
C ARG A 38 11.45 1.26 -3.63
N TYR A 39 11.58 2.42 -4.26
CA TYR A 39 12.41 2.63 -5.45
C TYR A 39 13.30 3.84 -5.25
N LEU A 40 14.49 3.80 -5.81
CA LEU A 40 15.41 4.93 -5.85
C LEU A 40 15.14 5.74 -7.12
N LEU A 41 14.12 6.61 -7.09
CA LEU A 41 13.70 7.39 -8.26
C LEU A 41 14.54 8.66 -8.36
N ASN A 42 15.27 8.81 -9.47
CA ASN A 42 16.17 9.94 -9.68
C ASN A 42 17.16 10.18 -8.51
N GLY A 43 17.59 9.10 -7.84
CA GLY A 43 18.50 9.16 -6.68
C GLY A 43 17.84 9.47 -5.34
N GLU A 44 16.51 9.62 -5.27
CA GLU A 44 15.75 9.83 -4.04
C GLU A 44 14.93 8.56 -3.69
N PRO A 45 15.04 8.02 -2.44
CA PRO A 45 14.23 6.87 -2.02
C PRO A 45 12.76 7.28 -1.88
N ARG A 46 11.91 6.63 -2.64
CA ARG A 46 10.47 6.86 -2.67
C ARG A 46 9.71 5.56 -2.37
N GLN A 47 8.76 5.66 -1.48
CA GLN A 47 7.82 4.58 -1.21
C GLN A 47 6.70 4.63 -2.23
N ILE A 48 6.47 3.50 -2.90
CA ILE A 48 5.56 3.36 -4.02
C ILE A 48 4.50 2.32 -3.69
N MET A 49 3.27 2.59 -4.06
CA MET A 49 2.18 1.63 -4.10
C MET A 49 1.96 1.25 -5.56
N LEU A 50 1.97 -0.04 -5.84
CA LEU A 50 1.78 -0.55 -7.21
C LEU A 50 0.76 -1.70 -7.23
N SER A 51 0.12 -1.89 -8.37
CA SER A 51 -0.83 -2.99 -8.58
C SER A 51 -0.75 -3.45 -10.02
N LEU A 52 -0.69 -4.75 -10.22
CA LEU A 52 -0.67 -5.35 -11.54
C LEU A 52 -2.07 -5.43 -12.10
N ARG A 53 -2.21 -5.13 -13.41
CA ARG A 53 -3.46 -5.30 -14.13
C ARG A 53 -3.53 -6.72 -14.67
N GLU A 54 -4.16 -7.61 -13.92
CA GLU A 54 -4.30 -9.01 -14.27
C GLU A 54 -5.58 -9.28 -15.06
N LEU A 55 -5.62 -10.39 -15.76
CA LEU A 55 -6.79 -10.82 -16.51
C LEU A 55 -7.61 -11.81 -15.71
N SER A 56 -8.88 -11.50 -15.47
CA SER A 56 -9.87 -12.38 -14.88
C SER A 56 -10.72 -13.02 -15.98
N SER A 57 -10.51 -14.31 -16.22
CA SER A 57 -11.31 -15.04 -17.20
C SER A 57 -12.80 -15.14 -16.81
N ALA A 58 -13.10 -15.05 -15.51
CA ALA A 58 -14.46 -15.06 -14.99
C ALA A 58 -15.25 -13.80 -15.38
N SER A 59 -14.57 -12.68 -15.58
CA SER A 59 -15.16 -11.37 -15.91
C SER A 59 -15.28 -11.11 -17.43
N LEU A 60 -14.91 -12.09 -18.26
CA LEU A 60 -15.07 -11.97 -19.72
C LEU A 60 -16.54 -11.94 -20.12
N PRO A 61 -16.98 -10.98 -20.95
CA PRO A 61 -18.38 -10.87 -21.40
C PRO A 61 -18.84 -12.08 -22.23
N ASN A 62 -17.92 -12.68 -22.99
CA ASN A 62 -18.17 -13.89 -23.78
C ASN A 62 -17.12 -14.94 -23.44
N ARG A 63 -17.56 -15.96 -22.72
CA ARG A 63 -16.73 -17.06 -22.21
C ARG A 63 -16.68 -18.26 -23.16
N SER A 64 -16.36 -17.99 -24.43
CA SER A 64 -16.08 -19.07 -25.40
C SER A 64 -14.71 -19.69 -25.12
N PHE A 65 -14.49 -20.94 -25.57
CA PHE A 65 -13.19 -21.61 -25.46
C PHE A 65 -12.04 -20.78 -26.09
N ILE A 66 -12.32 -20.16 -27.26
CA ILE A 66 -11.34 -19.33 -27.96
C ILE A 66 -11.00 -18.12 -27.10
N ASN A 67 -12.00 -17.41 -26.58
CA ASN A 67 -11.75 -16.23 -25.75
C ASN A 67 -11.01 -16.58 -24.45
N GLU A 68 -11.51 -17.53 -23.68
CA GLU A 68 -10.92 -17.87 -22.37
C GLU A 68 -9.56 -18.53 -22.46
N ARG A 69 -9.27 -19.26 -23.54
CA ARG A 69 -8.10 -20.14 -23.59
C ARG A 69 -7.05 -19.74 -24.63
N LEU A 70 -7.42 -18.96 -25.65
CA LEU A 70 -6.52 -18.65 -26.78
C LEU A 70 -6.32 -17.15 -26.99
N THR A 71 -7.33 -16.32 -26.74
CA THR A 71 -7.27 -14.88 -27.02
C THR A 71 -6.94 -14.06 -25.77
N PHE A 72 -7.70 -14.22 -24.70
CA PHE A 72 -7.48 -13.50 -23.45
C PHE A 72 -6.62 -14.34 -22.51
N THR A 73 -5.34 -14.39 -22.80
CA THR A 73 -4.38 -15.30 -22.16
C THR A 73 -3.62 -14.69 -21.01
N HIS A 74 -3.51 -13.35 -20.94
CA HIS A 74 -2.61 -12.67 -20.00
C HIS A 74 -3.18 -11.30 -19.57
N GLY A 75 -2.73 -10.83 -18.41
CA GLY A 75 -2.88 -9.46 -17.96
C GLY A 75 -1.86 -8.54 -18.62
N TYR A 76 -2.02 -7.20 -18.47
CA TYR A 76 -1.15 -6.25 -19.16
C TYR A 76 -0.84 -5.02 -18.34
N GLY A 77 0.43 -4.83 -17.98
CA GLY A 77 0.94 -3.64 -17.33
C GLY A 77 0.51 -3.49 -15.88
N LEU A 78 0.73 -2.31 -15.34
CA LEU A 78 0.45 -1.98 -13.95
C LEU A 78 0.06 -0.51 -13.80
N ALA A 79 -0.48 -0.17 -12.63
CA ALA A 79 -0.59 1.19 -12.13
C ALA A 79 0.30 1.34 -10.89
N ALA A 80 1.02 2.46 -10.78
CA ALA A 80 1.85 2.73 -9.62
C ALA A 80 1.89 4.23 -9.32
N GLY A 81 1.98 4.57 -8.02
CA GLY A 81 2.10 5.94 -7.57
C GLY A 81 2.75 6.05 -6.20
N PRO A 82 3.20 7.25 -5.80
CA PRO A 82 3.79 7.49 -4.49
C PRO A 82 2.74 7.41 -3.38
N VAL A 83 3.17 7.02 -2.19
CA VAL A 83 2.27 6.85 -1.04
C VAL A 83 1.69 8.15 -0.49
N ASN A 84 2.24 9.30 -0.86
CA ASN A 84 2.02 10.60 -0.20
C ASN A 84 1.49 11.71 -1.11
N GLU A 85 1.44 11.51 -2.42
CA GLU A 85 1.04 12.55 -3.36
C GLU A 85 -0.42 12.43 -3.76
N VAL A 86 -1.06 13.60 -3.87
CA VAL A 86 -2.49 13.74 -4.12
C VAL A 86 -2.71 14.82 -5.18
N THR A 87 -3.60 14.59 -6.14
CA THR A 87 -4.00 15.61 -7.11
C THR A 87 -4.91 16.66 -6.47
N ALA A 88 -5.17 17.76 -7.17
CA ALA A 88 -6.07 18.82 -6.67
C ALA A 88 -7.51 18.30 -6.42
N GLU A 89 -7.93 17.26 -7.12
CA GLU A 89 -9.24 16.61 -6.95
C GLU A 89 -9.29 15.63 -5.77
N GLY A 90 -8.16 15.33 -5.15
CA GLY A 90 -8.07 14.35 -4.06
C GLY A 90 -7.81 12.92 -4.53
N LEU A 91 -7.33 12.73 -5.76
CA LEU A 91 -6.98 11.42 -6.33
C LEU A 91 -5.48 11.13 -6.16
N PRO A 92 -5.05 9.85 -6.20
CA PRO A 92 -3.64 9.53 -6.15
C PRO A 92 -2.91 10.02 -7.41
N VAL A 93 -1.71 10.53 -7.22
CA VAL A 93 -0.78 10.78 -8.32
C VAL A 93 -0.28 9.44 -8.86
N LEU A 94 -0.23 9.28 -10.17
CA LEU A 94 0.23 8.06 -10.82
C LEU A 94 1.57 8.30 -11.52
N PHE A 95 2.59 7.55 -11.14
CA PHE A 95 3.90 7.51 -11.80
C PHE A 95 3.94 6.52 -12.96
N VAL A 96 3.13 5.45 -12.88
CA VAL A 96 2.88 4.52 -13.99
C VAL A 96 1.39 4.45 -14.23
N LYS A 97 0.97 4.68 -15.48
CA LYS A 97 -0.44 4.72 -15.89
C LYS A 97 -0.61 4.34 -17.36
N ASP A 98 -1.86 4.20 -17.80
CA ASP A 98 -2.29 3.95 -19.17
C ASP A 98 -1.95 2.55 -19.72
N LEU A 99 -2.34 2.32 -20.99
CA LEU A 99 -2.02 1.14 -21.79
C LEU A 99 -1.50 1.59 -23.18
N PRO A 100 -0.26 1.23 -23.55
CA PRO A 100 0.75 0.53 -22.73
C PRO A 100 1.21 1.39 -21.53
N PRO A 101 1.81 0.80 -20.50
CA PRO A 101 2.28 1.52 -19.31
C PRO A 101 3.23 2.67 -19.69
N LYS A 102 2.96 3.88 -19.18
CA LYS A 102 3.78 5.07 -19.38
C LYS A 102 4.30 5.59 -18.06
N THR A 103 5.56 5.98 -18.03
CA THR A 103 6.21 6.57 -16.87
C THR A 103 7.32 7.53 -17.30
N GLU A 104 7.60 8.51 -16.44
CA GLU A 104 8.77 9.40 -16.59
C GLU A 104 10.00 8.87 -15.84
N PHE A 105 9.83 7.83 -15.02
CA PHE A 105 10.89 7.24 -14.20
C PHE A 105 11.46 6.00 -14.89
N LYS A 106 12.78 6.04 -15.17
CA LYS A 106 13.48 4.92 -15.81
C LYS A 106 13.37 3.63 -14.99
N GLU A 107 13.42 3.75 -13.68
CA GLU A 107 13.38 2.64 -12.73
C GLU A 107 12.03 1.91 -12.70
N LEU A 108 10.95 2.58 -13.13
CA LEU A 108 9.59 2.03 -13.24
C LEU A 108 9.19 1.69 -14.67
N THR A 109 10.12 1.83 -15.63
CA THR A 109 9.84 1.50 -17.04
C THR A 109 9.64 0.00 -17.20
N VAL A 110 8.54 -0.39 -17.84
CA VAL A 110 8.23 -1.79 -18.16
C VAL A 110 8.29 -1.99 -19.65
N THR A 111 9.23 -2.81 -20.11
CA THR A 111 9.40 -3.19 -21.52
C THR A 111 8.73 -4.51 -21.88
N GLN A 112 8.39 -5.31 -20.87
CA GLN A 112 7.67 -6.58 -20.98
C GLN A 112 6.45 -6.56 -20.05
N PRO A 113 5.33 -5.94 -20.49
CA PRO A 113 4.17 -5.69 -19.62
C PRO A 113 3.17 -6.84 -19.54
N GLU A 114 3.33 -7.91 -20.33
CA GLU A 114 2.40 -9.05 -20.34
C GLU A 114 2.56 -9.90 -19.09
N ILE A 115 1.43 -10.24 -18.43
CA ILE A 115 1.37 -10.99 -17.17
C ILE A 115 0.68 -12.32 -17.42
N TYR A 116 1.46 -13.35 -17.69
CA TYR A 116 0.94 -14.72 -17.87
C TYR A 116 0.82 -15.47 -16.55
N PHE A 117 1.58 -15.06 -15.54
CA PHE A 117 1.61 -15.66 -14.20
C PHE A 117 1.34 -14.59 -13.15
N GLY A 118 0.29 -14.75 -12.36
CA GLY A 118 -0.16 -13.76 -11.39
C GLY A 118 -1.04 -14.36 -10.30
N GLU A 119 -1.66 -13.50 -9.50
CA GLU A 119 -2.56 -13.90 -8.41
C GLU A 119 -3.96 -14.33 -8.92
N LEU A 120 -4.46 -13.69 -9.99
CA LEU A 120 -5.77 -14.00 -10.59
C LEU A 120 -5.69 -15.04 -11.71
N SER A 121 -4.50 -15.48 -12.11
CA SER A 121 -4.25 -16.39 -13.23
C SER A 121 -4.55 -17.86 -12.86
N ASN A 122 -5.78 -18.19 -12.52
CA ASN A 122 -6.15 -19.51 -12.00
C ASN A 122 -6.38 -20.58 -13.08
N ASP A 123 -6.58 -20.18 -14.35
CA ASP A 123 -6.92 -21.04 -15.46
C ASP A 123 -5.70 -21.42 -16.31
N TYR A 124 -5.84 -22.54 -17.06
CA TYR A 124 -4.90 -22.87 -18.12
C TYR A 124 -5.20 -22.08 -19.39
N VAL A 125 -4.17 -21.76 -20.17
CA VAL A 125 -4.28 -21.11 -21.48
C VAL A 125 -3.32 -21.74 -22.48
N PHE A 126 -3.62 -21.54 -23.77
CA PHE A 126 -2.75 -21.94 -24.85
C PHE A 126 -2.17 -20.70 -25.52
N VAL A 127 -0.87 -20.69 -25.71
CA VAL A 127 -0.11 -19.62 -26.35
C VAL A 127 0.56 -20.16 -27.62
N LYS A 128 1.04 -19.26 -28.48
CA LYS A 128 1.59 -19.62 -29.80
C LYS A 128 0.58 -20.43 -30.64
N THR A 129 -0.68 -20.05 -30.57
CA THR A 129 -1.77 -20.63 -31.38
C THR A 129 -1.95 -19.83 -32.68
N LYS A 130 -2.90 -20.24 -33.54
CA LYS A 130 -3.30 -19.42 -34.69
C LYS A 130 -4.09 -18.17 -34.26
N ALA A 131 -4.83 -18.25 -33.14
CA ALA A 131 -5.49 -17.11 -32.55
C ALA A 131 -4.44 -16.14 -32.00
N LYS A 132 -4.64 -14.86 -32.26
CA LYS A 132 -3.80 -13.79 -31.69
C LYS A 132 -4.20 -13.53 -30.24
N GLU A 133 -3.22 -13.25 -29.40
CA GLU A 133 -3.40 -12.95 -27.98
C GLU A 133 -3.66 -11.46 -27.80
N PHE A 134 -4.71 -11.13 -27.06
CA PHE A 134 -5.14 -9.76 -26.84
C PHE A 134 -4.29 -9.09 -25.76
N ASP A 135 -3.69 -7.94 -26.09
CA ASP A 135 -2.91 -7.12 -25.16
C ASP A 135 -3.75 -6.01 -24.52
N TYR A 136 -4.22 -5.05 -25.33
CA TYR A 136 -4.98 -3.90 -24.82
C TYR A 136 -5.79 -3.22 -25.92
N PRO A 137 -6.85 -2.45 -25.55
CA PRO A 137 -7.60 -1.65 -26.51
C PRO A 137 -6.85 -0.34 -26.83
N LYS A 138 -6.84 0.05 -28.10
CA LYS A 138 -6.27 1.32 -28.58
C LYS A 138 -7.29 2.07 -29.44
N GLY A 139 -8.05 2.97 -28.81
CA GLY A 139 -9.17 3.63 -29.44
C GLY A 139 -10.27 2.64 -29.85
N GLU A 140 -10.64 2.62 -31.12
CA GLU A 140 -11.60 1.70 -31.73
C GLU A 140 -11.00 0.31 -32.04
N GLU A 141 -9.67 0.19 -32.04
CA GLU A 141 -8.96 -1.02 -32.41
C GLU A 141 -8.43 -1.75 -31.17
N ASN A 142 -8.05 -3.01 -31.34
CA ASN A 142 -7.39 -3.81 -30.33
C ASN A 142 -5.96 -4.12 -30.76
N VAL A 143 -5.03 -4.10 -29.79
CA VAL A 143 -3.65 -4.54 -30.00
C VAL A 143 -3.55 -6.00 -29.61
N TYR A 144 -2.85 -6.76 -30.42
CA TYR A 144 -2.65 -8.19 -30.25
C TYR A 144 -1.16 -8.52 -30.37
N SER A 145 -0.74 -9.54 -29.64
CA SER A 145 0.60 -10.10 -29.69
C SER A 145 0.57 -11.62 -29.89
N THR A 146 1.73 -12.20 -29.84
CA THR A 146 1.94 -13.64 -29.76
C THR A 146 3.01 -13.89 -28.73
N TYR A 147 2.78 -14.81 -27.82
CA TYR A 147 3.73 -15.15 -26.77
C TYR A 147 5.13 -15.47 -27.32
N GLY A 148 6.13 -14.68 -26.97
CA GLY A 148 7.53 -14.84 -27.39
C GLY A 148 8.36 -15.73 -26.46
N GLY A 149 7.82 -16.10 -25.29
CA GLY A 149 8.55 -16.82 -24.26
C GLY A 149 8.70 -18.33 -24.49
N LYS A 150 9.25 -18.98 -23.48
CA LYS A 150 9.57 -20.42 -23.50
C LYS A 150 8.77 -21.26 -22.50
N ALA A 151 7.90 -20.63 -21.70
CA ALA A 151 7.11 -21.31 -20.69
C ALA A 151 6.14 -22.34 -21.27
N GLY A 152 5.64 -23.19 -20.39
CA GLY A 152 4.61 -24.18 -20.71
C GLY A 152 5.13 -25.42 -21.43
N VAL A 153 4.20 -26.33 -21.73
CA VAL A 153 4.48 -27.61 -22.38
C VAL A 153 4.02 -27.56 -23.84
N GLU A 154 4.88 -27.93 -24.75
CA GLU A 154 4.55 -28.01 -26.18
C GLU A 154 3.52 -29.10 -26.46
N ILE A 155 2.53 -28.76 -27.29
CA ILE A 155 1.48 -29.69 -27.72
C ILE A 155 1.75 -30.15 -29.17
N ASN A 156 2.93 -30.70 -29.37
CA ASN A 156 3.45 -31.05 -30.69
C ASN A 156 3.03 -32.44 -31.19
N SER A 157 2.14 -33.13 -30.51
CA SER A 157 1.62 -34.45 -30.96
C SER A 157 0.15 -34.66 -30.57
N LEU A 158 -0.54 -35.48 -31.35
CA LEU A 158 -1.92 -35.88 -31.07
C LEU A 158 -2.07 -36.56 -29.71
N LEU A 159 -1.07 -37.33 -29.29
CA LEU A 159 -1.07 -38.01 -28.00
C LEU A 159 -1.02 -37.00 -26.84
N LYS A 160 -0.17 -36.00 -26.90
CA LYS A 160 -0.13 -34.92 -25.90
C LYS A 160 -1.45 -34.14 -25.88
N ARG A 161 -2.00 -33.87 -27.07
CA ARG A 161 -3.29 -33.19 -27.20
C ARG A 161 -4.41 -34.02 -26.50
N LEU A 162 -4.42 -35.33 -26.70
CA LEU A 162 -5.36 -36.22 -26.03
C LEU A 162 -5.18 -36.22 -24.51
N PHE A 163 -3.96 -36.32 -23.98
CA PHE A 163 -3.70 -36.27 -22.55
C PHE A 163 -4.15 -34.96 -21.92
N TYR A 164 -3.89 -33.81 -22.54
CA TYR A 164 -4.36 -32.51 -22.02
C TYR A 164 -5.88 -32.36 -22.15
N THR A 165 -6.50 -32.95 -23.20
CA THR A 165 -7.97 -33.01 -23.31
C THR A 165 -8.59 -33.76 -22.12
N LEU A 166 -8.03 -34.91 -21.77
CA LEU A 166 -8.45 -35.67 -20.60
C LEU A 166 -8.17 -34.91 -19.29
N ARG A 167 -6.98 -34.36 -19.15
CA ARG A 167 -6.57 -33.60 -17.96
C ARG A 167 -7.48 -32.40 -17.66
N PHE A 168 -7.88 -31.66 -18.68
CA PHE A 168 -8.70 -30.45 -18.53
C PHE A 168 -10.18 -30.68 -18.78
N GLY A 169 -10.59 -31.90 -19.16
CA GLY A 169 -11.98 -32.27 -19.41
C GLY A 169 -12.62 -31.51 -20.59
N SER A 170 -11.83 -31.10 -21.59
CA SER A 170 -12.29 -30.24 -22.69
C SER A 170 -12.06 -30.84 -24.06
N LEU A 171 -13.10 -31.43 -24.65
CA LEU A 171 -13.06 -31.95 -26.02
C LEU A 171 -12.76 -30.85 -27.06
N LYS A 172 -13.10 -29.59 -26.78
CA LYS A 172 -12.79 -28.44 -27.66
C LYS A 172 -11.29 -28.32 -27.90
N LEU A 173 -10.46 -28.69 -26.92
CA LEU A 173 -9.01 -28.72 -27.07
C LEU A 173 -8.57 -29.70 -28.17
N PHE A 174 -9.15 -30.90 -28.20
CA PHE A 174 -8.79 -31.89 -29.21
C PHE A 174 -9.25 -31.49 -30.61
N LEU A 175 -10.42 -30.89 -30.71
CA LEU A 175 -11.08 -30.54 -31.98
C LEU A 175 -10.66 -29.18 -32.54
N SER A 176 -9.99 -28.33 -31.75
CA SER A 176 -9.62 -26.98 -32.22
C SER A 176 -8.54 -26.99 -33.30
N ASN A 177 -8.81 -26.32 -34.40
CA ASN A 177 -7.86 -26.11 -35.49
C ASN A 177 -6.85 -24.96 -35.21
N ASP A 178 -7.06 -24.19 -34.14
CA ASP A 178 -6.19 -23.08 -33.74
C ASP A 178 -4.95 -23.56 -32.99
N ILE A 179 -5.02 -24.75 -32.39
CA ILE A 179 -3.88 -25.38 -31.69
C ILE A 179 -3.00 -26.08 -32.72
N THR A 180 -1.74 -25.65 -32.81
CA THR A 180 -0.72 -26.16 -33.73
C THR A 180 0.33 -26.98 -33.00
N SER A 181 1.32 -27.53 -33.74
CA SER A 181 2.48 -28.21 -33.16
C SER A 181 3.41 -27.28 -32.36
N GLU A 182 3.36 -25.97 -32.62
CA GLU A 182 4.16 -24.95 -31.91
C GLU A 182 3.46 -24.44 -30.65
N SER A 183 2.15 -24.73 -30.52
CA SER A 183 1.35 -24.26 -29.39
C SER A 183 1.82 -24.87 -28.08
N ARG A 184 1.77 -24.05 -27.05
CA ARG A 184 2.19 -24.43 -25.69
C ARG A 184 1.02 -24.22 -24.73
N VAL A 185 0.86 -25.11 -23.77
CA VAL A 185 -0.10 -24.94 -22.66
C VAL A 185 0.61 -24.40 -21.44
N LEU A 186 0.10 -23.27 -20.91
CA LEU A 186 0.47 -22.72 -19.61
C LEU A 186 -0.56 -23.16 -18.57
N TYR A 187 -0.12 -23.71 -17.46
CA TYR A 187 -0.97 -24.11 -16.33
C TYR A 187 -0.21 -23.97 -15.01
N TYR A 188 -0.88 -24.03 -13.88
CA TYR A 188 -0.36 -23.57 -12.60
C TYR A 188 0.19 -22.15 -12.73
N ARG A 189 -0.67 -21.25 -13.20
CA ARG A 189 -0.31 -19.87 -13.51
C ARG A 189 -0.44 -18.97 -12.29
N ASN A 190 -1.29 -19.32 -11.32
CA ASN A 190 -1.33 -18.66 -10.03
C ASN A 190 0.02 -18.84 -9.32
N VAL A 191 0.66 -17.74 -8.94
CA VAL A 191 2.04 -17.74 -8.43
C VAL A 191 2.18 -18.51 -7.12
N VAL A 192 1.19 -18.41 -6.23
CA VAL A 192 1.16 -19.14 -4.95
C VAL A 192 0.96 -20.63 -5.18
N GLU A 193 0.00 -21.01 -6.03
CA GLU A 193 -0.23 -22.42 -6.37
C GLU A 193 0.99 -23.02 -7.05
N ARG A 194 1.61 -22.29 -7.98
CA ARG A 194 2.81 -22.70 -8.71
C ARG A 194 3.96 -23.03 -7.76
N VAL A 195 4.25 -22.13 -6.83
CA VAL A 195 5.30 -22.34 -5.83
C VAL A 195 4.98 -23.53 -4.93
N LYS A 196 3.74 -23.65 -4.43
CA LYS A 196 3.30 -24.78 -3.60
C LYS A 196 3.43 -26.13 -4.31
N LYS A 197 3.31 -26.17 -5.63
CA LYS A 197 3.52 -27.42 -6.41
C LYS A 197 4.99 -27.84 -6.46
N ILE A 198 5.91 -26.89 -6.40
CA ILE A 198 7.36 -27.15 -6.45
C ILE A 198 7.89 -27.49 -5.06
N VAL A 199 7.51 -26.69 -4.05
CA VAL A 199 7.99 -26.80 -2.66
C VAL A 199 6.83 -26.92 -1.66
N PRO A 200 6.04 -28.03 -1.69
CA PRO A 200 4.86 -28.21 -0.85
C PRO A 200 5.19 -28.32 0.64
N PHE A 201 6.46 -28.50 0.99
CA PHE A 201 6.98 -28.64 2.34
C PHE A 201 7.36 -27.30 3.00
N LEU A 202 7.26 -26.18 2.27
CA LEU A 202 7.42 -24.83 2.82
C LEU A 202 6.07 -24.17 3.06
N THR A 203 5.99 -23.39 4.13
CA THR A 203 4.83 -22.53 4.41
C THR A 203 5.07 -21.16 3.78
N LEU A 204 4.18 -20.69 2.93
CA LEU A 204 4.30 -19.39 2.27
C LEU A 204 3.72 -18.28 3.15
N ASP A 205 4.35 -17.10 3.09
CA ASP A 205 3.75 -15.86 3.56
C ASP A 205 2.47 -15.56 2.77
N ARG A 206 1.51 -14.88 3.38
CA ARG A 206 0.21 -14.58 2.77
C ARG A 206 0.26 -13.45 1.75
N ASP A 207 1.35 -12.69 1.70
CA ASP A 207 1.47 -11.48 0.91
C ASP A 207 2.57 -11.63 -0.17
N PRO A 208 2.28 -12.35 -1.30
CA PRO A 208 3.12 -12.24 -2.48
C PRO A 208 3.07 -10.79 -3.00
N TYR A 209 4.18 -10.25 -3.45
CA TYR A 209 4.22 -8.87 -3.93
C TYR A 209 4.94 -8.74 -5.26
N ALA A 210 4.42 -7.85 -6.09
CA ALA A 210 4.98 -7.56 -7.39
C ALA A 210 6.05 -6.48 -7.31
N VAL A 211 7.06 -6.59 -8.16
CA VAL A 211 8.14 -5.60 -8.33
C VAL A 211 8.47 -5.40 -9.80
N VAL A 212 8.91 -4.20 -10.14
CA VAL A 212 9.46 -3.86 -11.46
C VAL A 212 10.97 -3.79 -11.35
N ALA A 213 11.67 -4.60 -12.13
CA ALA A 213 13.12 -4.60 -12.19
C ALA A 213 13.59 -4.92 -13.61
N ASP A 214 14.60 -4.20 -14.11
CA ASP A 214 15.18 -4.38 -15.44
C ASP A 214 14.14 -4.43 -16.59
N GLY A 215 13.09 -3.61 -16.48
CA GLY A 215 12.03 -3.53 -17.47
C GLY A 215 11.03 -4.70 -17.47
N LYS A 216 11.07 -5.56 -16.46
CA LYS A 216 10.23 -6.75 -16.29
C LYS A 216 9.46 -6.69 -14.98
N ILE A 217 8.42 -7.51 -14.92
CA ILE A 217 7.60 -7.72 -13.74
C ILE A 217 7.97 -9.05 -13.09
N TYR A 218 8.21 -9.01 -11.80
CA TYR A 218 8.48 -10.19 -10.97
C TYR A 218 7.55 -10.21 -9.78
N TRP A 219 7.23 -11.42 -9.33
CA TRP A 219 6.62 -11.65 -8.02
C TRP A 219 7.69 -12.12 -7.05
N ILE A 220 7.67 -11.57 -5.85
CA ILE A 220 8.50 -12.03 -4.74
C ILE A 220 7.58 -12.64 -3.68
N LEU A 221 7.94 -13.83 -3.21
CA LEU A 221 7.24 -14.53 -2.14
C LEU A 221 8.23 -14.90 -1.05
N ASP A 222 7.77 -14.85 0.19
CA ASP A 222 8.52 -15.36 1.34
C ASP A 222 8.07 -16.77 1.69
N ALA A 223 9.02 -17.62 2.07
CA ALA A 223 8.72 -18.96 2.49
C ALA A 223 9.43 -19.34 3.78
N TYR A 224 8.65 -20.02 4.63
CA TYR A 224 9.05 -20.40 5.96
C TYR A 224 9.29 -21.90 6.04
N THR A 225 10.32 -22.27 6.82
CA THR A 225 10.41 -23.57 7.44
C THR A 225 9.70 -23.51 8.78
N THR A 226 8.83 -24.45 9.04
CA THR A 226 7.98 -24.47 10.24
C THR A 226 7.98 -25.83 10.91
N SER A 227 7.74 -25.85 12.23
CA SER A 227 7.46 -27.06 13.01
C SER A 227 6.52 -26.72 14.17
N ASP A 228 5.74 -27.69 14.60
CA ASP A 228 4.91 -27.68 15.81
C ASP A 228 5.54 -28.48 16.97
N ARG A 229 6.76 -29.02 16.77
CA ARG A 229 7.40 -30.00 17.66
C ARG A 229 8.65 -29.48 18.38
N TYR A 230 8.88 -28.16 18.39
CA TYR A 230 10.03 -27.60 19.08
C TYR A 230 9.81 -27.66 20.61
N PRO A 231 10.72 -28.27 21.38
CA PRO A 231 10.52 -28.45 22.82
C PRO A 231 10.41 -27.13 23.57
N TYR A 232 9.47 -27.05 24.51
CA TYR A 232 9.26 -25.89 25.41
C TYR A 232 8.93 -24.54 24.71
N SER A 233 8.68 -24.53 23.40
CA SER A 233 8.27 -23.35 22.68
C SER A 233 6.76 -23.22 22.63
N GLN A 234 6.25 -22.01 22.87
CA GLN A 234 4.82 -21.72 22.83
C GLN A 234 4.25 -21.90 21.40
N PRO A 235 3.17 -22.68 21.22
CA PRO A 235 2.51 -22.77 19.94
C PRO A 235 1.74 -21.47 19.61
N LEU A 236 1.85 -21.04 18.35
CA LEU A 236 1.12 -19.92 17.78
C LEU A 236 0.36 -20.36 16.53
N SER A 237 -0.66 -19.61 16.12
CA SER A 237 -1.40 -19.89 14.89
C SER A 237 -0.76 -19.19 13.70
N LEU A 238 -0.50 -19.94 12.64
CA LEU A 238 -0.07 -19.43 11.34
C LEU A 238 -0.90 -20.11 10.24
N ASN A 239 -1.63 -19.32 9.44
CA ASN A 239 -2.45 -19.81 8.32
C ASN A 239 -3.40 -20.97 8.70
N GLY A 240 -3.96 -20.93 9.95
CA GLY A 240 -4.87 -21.96 10.46
C GLY A 240 -4.17 -23.21 11.03
N GLY A 241 -2.84 -23.29 11.00
CA GLY A 241 -2.04 -24.33 11.62
C GLY A 241 -1.33 -23.85 12.89
N ALA A 242 -0.98 -24.79 13.80
CA ALA A 242 -0.14 -24.47 14.94
C ALA A 242 1.34 -24.56 14.56
N VAL A 243 2.13 -23.57 14.94
CA VAL A 243 3.58 -23.54 14.75
C VAL A 243 4.25 -23.10 16.05
N ASN A 244 5.38 -23.70 16.40
CA ASN A 244 6.22 -23.25 17.52
C ASN A 244 7.70 -23.14 17.16
N TYR A 245 8.01 -23.29 15.86
CA TYR A 245 9.28 -22.98 15.23
C TYR A 245 8.97 -22.38 13.85
N ILE A 246 9.58 -21.24 13.53
CA ILE A 246 9.46 -20.60 12.22
C ILE A 246 10.75 -19.86 11.87
N ARG A 247 11.20 -20.01 10.63
CA ARG A 247 12.32 -19.26 10.05
C ARG A 247 11.95 -18.79 8.65
N ASN A 248 12.26 -17.54 8.30
CA ASN A 248 12.20 -17.05 6.92
C ASN A 248 13.43 -17.55 6.16
N SER A 249 13.40 -18.81 5.74
CA SER A 249 14.56 -19.49 5.19
C SER A 249 14.73 -19.27 3.69
N VAL A 250 13.66 -18.92 2.96
CA VAL A 250 13.70 -18.85 1.49
C VAL A 250 12.99 -17.61 0.97
N LYS A 251 13.65 -16.89 0.06
CA LYS A 251 13.04 -15.88 -0.83
C LYS A 251 12.79 -16.51 -2.19
N ILE A 252 11.62 -16.28 -2.74
CA ILE A 252 11.19 -16.89 -4.00
C ILE A 252 10.92 -15.77 -5.00
N VAL A 253 11.44 -15.91 -6.20
CA VAL A 253 11.18 -14.99 -7.31
C VAL A 253 10.47 -15.74 -8.42
N VAL A 254 9.38 -15.19 -8.93
CA VAL A 254 8.64 -15.72 -10.07
C VAL A 254 8.60 -14.67 -11.17
N ASP A 255 9.06 -15.01 -12.36
CA ASP A 255 8.94 -14.16 -13.55
C ASP A 255 7.48 -14.15 -14.02
N ALA A 256 6.84 -12.98 -14.06
CA ALA A 256 5.43 -12.84 -14.42
C ALA A 256 5.12 -13.19 -15.88
N TYR A 257 6.12 -13.14 -16.76
CA TYR A 257 5.98 -13.49 -18.17
C TYR A 257 6.20 -14.98 -18.45
N ASN A 258 7.33 -15.56 -17.96
CA ASN A 258 7.71 -16.95 -18.21
C ASN A 258 7.29 -17.93 -17.09
N GLY A 259 6.97 -17.43 -15.90
CA GLY A 259 6.66 -18.27 -14.74
C GLY A 259 7.88 -19.07 -14.24
N ASP A 260 9.08 -18.68 -14.60
CA ASP A 260 10.30 -19.27 -14.04
C ASP A 260 10.35 -18.97 -12.54
N VAL A 261 10.63 -19.99 -11.73
CA VAL A 261 10.69 -19.86 -10.27
C VAL A 261 12.09 -20.10 -9.79
N ALA A 262 12.63 -19.15 -9.03
CA ALA A 262 13.95 -19.26 -8.39
C ALA A 262 13.80 -19.17 -6.87
N PHE A 263 14.51 -20.05 -6.16
CA PHE A 263 14.48 -20.16 -4.69
C PHE A 263 15.84 -19.74 -4.15
N TYR A 264 15.87 -18.69 -3.32
CA TYR A 264 17.10 -18.15 -2.74
C TYR A 264 17.11 -18.34 -1.23
N LEU A 265 18.22 -18.85 -0.70
CA LEU A 265 18.41 -19.06 0.73
C LEU A 265 18.60 -17.73 1.45
N ASN A 266 17.63 -17.38 2.28
CA ASN A 266 17.69 -16.20 3.13
C ASN A 266 18.30 -16.51 4.51
N ASP A 267 18.00 -17.68 5.08
CA ASP A 267 18.64 -18.18 6.31
C ASP A 267 19.33 -19.52 6.06
N PRO A 268 20.57 -19.52 5.55
CA PRO A 268 21.31 -20.75 5.28
C PRO A 268 21.73 -21.52 6.55
N GLN A 269 21.53 -20.94 7.74
CA GLN A 269 21.85 -21.60 9.01
C GLN A 269 20.69 -22.44 9.56
N ASP A 270 19.48 -22.26 9.04
CA ASP A 270 18.32 -23.05 9.46
C ASP A 270 18.55 -24.56 9.22
N PRO A 271 18.43 -25.43 10.26
CA PRO A 271 18.68 -26.86 10.13
C PRO A 271 17.64 -27.56 9.23
N ILE A 272 16.41 -27.07 9.20
CA ILE A 272 15.34 -27.64 8.37
C ILE A 272 15.64 -27.40 6.89
N ILE A 273 15.99 -26.16 6.51
CA ILE A 273 16.32 -25.87 5.11
C ILE A 273 17.60 -26.58 4.66
N LYS A 274 18.59 -26.74 5.54
CA LYS A 274 19.78 -27.57 5.24
C LYS A 274 19.43 -29.01 4.94
N THR A 275 18.42 -29.54 5.62
CA THR A 275 17.92 -30.89 5.34
C THR A 275 17.25 -30.96 3.98
N TYR A 276 16.36 -30.01 3.65
CA TYR A 276 15.72 -29.94 2.34
C TYR A 276 16.71 -29.75 1.20
N GLN A 277 17.77 -28.96 1.38
CA GLN A 277 18.83 -28.82 0.38
C GLN A 277 19.51 -30.15 0.04
N ARG A 278 19.70 -31.02 1.04
CA ARG A 278 20.30 -32.35 0.83
C ARG A 278 19.32 -33.33 0.16
N ILE A 279 18.02 -33.22 0.48
CA ILE A 279 16.99 -34.06 -0.12
C ILE A 279 16.72 -33.64 -1.57
N PHE A 280 16.72 -32.35 -1.87
CA PHE A 280 16.41 -31.77 -3.16
C PHE A 280 17.58 -30.90 -3.67
N PRO A 281 18.69 -31.53 -4.11
CA PRO A 281 19.86 -30.79 -4.58
C PRO A 281 19.52 -29.95 -5.84
N GLY A 282 20.01 -28.72 -5.88
CA GLY A 282 19.89 -27.83 -7.03
C GLY A 282 18.60 -26.98 -7.07
N ILE A 283 17.65 -27.15 -6.13
CA ILE A 283 16.46 -26.29 -6.04
C ILE A 283 16.83 -24.93 -5.44
N PHE A 284 17.58 -24.94 -4.35
CA PHE A 284 17.90 -23.72 -3.59
C PHE A 284 19.26 -23.15 -4.01
N ARG A 285 19.28 -21.85 -4.26
CA ARG A 285 20.49 -21.08 -4.64
C ARG A 285 20.91 -20.18 -3.47
N PRO A 286 22.20 -19.83 -3.35
CA PRO A 286 22.63 -18.79 -2.44
C PRO A 286 21.94 -17.44 -2.75
N LEU A 287 21.63 -16.64 -1.72
CA LEU A 287 21.05 -15.31 -1.91
C LEU A 287 21.94 -14.39 -2.77
N SER A 288 23.25 -14.59 -2.73
CA SER A 288 24.22 -13.86 -3.54
C SER A 288 24.06 -14.06 -5.07
N GLU A 289 23.36 -15.10 -5.50
CA GLU A 289 23.02 -15.33 -6.91
C GLU A 289 21.72 -14.63 -7.35
N MET A 290 21.01 -13.96 -6.45
CA MET A 290 19.85 -13.15 -6.81
C MET A 290 20.28 -11.95 -7.65
N PRO A 291 19.54 -11.62 -8.72
CA PRO A 291 19.82 -10.43 -9.53
C PRO A 291 19.94 -9.18 -8.65
N GLN A 292 20.97 -8.38 -8.89
CA GLN A 292 21.27 -7.17 -8.10
C GLN A 292 20.11 -6.16 -8.14
N SER A 293 19.35 -6.15 -9.24
CA SER A 293 18.16 -5.31 -9.39
C SER A 293 16.99 -5.72 -8.48
N LEU A 294 16.94 -6.99 -8.02
CA LEU A 294 15.88 -7.50 -7.13
C LEU A 294 16.21 -7.39 -5.64
N LEU A 295 17.50 -7.37 -5.27
CA LEU A 295 17.92 -7.32 -3.86
C LEU A 295 17.37 -6.10 -3.10
N PRO A 296 17.31 -4.87 -3.67
CA PRO A 296 16.73 -3.71 -2.99
C PRO A 296 15.24 -3.84 -2.70
N HIS A 297 14.54 -4.75 -3.37
CA HIS A 297 13.10 -4.98 -3.22
C HIS A 297 12.75 -6.04 -2.17
N LEU A 298 13.75 -6.72 -1.58
CA LEU A 298 13.50 -7.65 -0.49
C LEU A 298 13.00 -6.90 0.73
N ARG A 299 11.93 -7.41 1.34
CA ARG A 299 11.33 -6.86 2.56
C ARG A 299 11.18 -7.91 3.64
N TYR A 300 11.12 -7.48 4.89
CA TYR A 300 10.84 -8.36 6.02
C TYR A 300 9.36 -8.74 5.99
N PRO A 301 9.01 -10.05 6.03
CA PRO A 301 7.64 -10.47 5.82
C PRO A 301 6.73 -10.18 7.01
N GLU A 302 5.47 -9.84 6.71
CA GLU A 302 4.50 -9.40 7.72
C GLU A 302 4.04 -10.54 8.64
N ASP A 303 3.91 -11.78 8.14
CA ASP A 303 3.42 -12.90 8.94
C ASP A 303 4.39 -13.27 10.06
N ILE A 304 5.69 -13.45 9.77
CA ILE A 304 6.68 -13.76 10.81
C ILE A 304 6.84 -12.59 11.79
N PHE A 305 6.79 -11.34 11.30
CA PHE A 305 6.86 -10.16 12.17
C PHE A 305 5.67 -10.10 13.12
N THR A 306 4.46 -10.41 12.65
CA THR A 306 3.26 -10.48 13.48
C THR A 306 3.37 -11.53 14.58
N LEU A 307 3.92 -12.70 14.27
CA LEU A 307 4.18 -13.74 15.28
C LEU A 307 5.23 -13.27 16.30
N GLN A 308 6.33 -12.67 15.84
CA GLN A 308 7.39 -12.17 16.71
C GLN A 308 6.91 -11.05 17.64
N THR A 309 6.12 -10.11 17.13
CA THR A 309 5.52 -9.04 17.95
C THR A 309 4.54 -9.60 18.98
N SER A 310 3.73 -10.60 18.59
CA SER A 310 2.83 -11.28 19.52
C SER A 310 3.57 -11.96 20.68
N VAL A 311 4.65 -12.68 20.40
CA VAL A 311 5.50 -13.32 21.42
C VAL A 311 6.17 -12.27 22.29
N TYR A 312 6.68 -11.19 21.70
CA TYR A 312 7.43 -10.17 22.41
C TYR A 312 6.59 -9.38 23.43
N THR A 313 5.26 -9.40 23.32
CA THR A 313 4.34 -8.81 24.32
C THR A 313 4.57 -9.35 25.73
N VAL A 314 5.15 -10.53 25.85
CA VAL A 314 5.48 -11.18 27.13
C VAL A 314 7.00 -11.28 27.31
N TYR A 315 7.73 -11.68 26.25
CA TYR A 315 9.16 -12.00 26.36
C TYR A 315 10.10 -10.77 26.41
N HIS A 316 9.57 -9.55 26.47
CA HIS A 316 10.37 -8.35 26.76
C HIS A 316 10.69 -8.16 28.25
N MET A 317 10.06 -8.93 29.15
CA MET A 317 10.28 -8.87 30.60
C MET A 317 11.52 -9.68 30.95
N ASP A 318 12.55 -9.02 31.46
CA ASP A 318 13.87 -9.63 31.77
C ASP A 318 13.92 -10.20 33.18
N ASP A 319 13.13 -9.66 34.12
CA ASP A 319 13.05 -10.17 35.49
C ASP A 319 12.15 -11.42 35.56
N PRO A 320 12.63 -12.55 36.10
CA PRO A 320 11.86 -13.80 36.16
C PRO A 320 10.54 -13.69 36.96
N GLN A 321 10.51 -12.87 38.01
CA GLN A 321 9.31 -12.71 38.84
C GLN A 321 8.27 -11.85 38.13
N VAL A 322 8.70 -10.74 37.51
CA VAL A 322 7.86 -9.87 36.65
C VAL A 322 7.32 -10.67 35.49
N PHE A 323 8.14 -11.50 34.85
CA PHE A 323 7.73 -12.38 33.76
C PHE A 323 6.70 -13.43 34.21
N TYR A 324 6.93 -14.10 35.34
CA TYR A 324 6.01 -15.10 35.88
C TYR A 324 4.64 -14.50 36.22
N ASN A 325 4.65 -13.33 36.88
CA ASN A 325 3.44 -12.64 37.30
C ASN A 325 2.77 -11.86 36.15
N LYS A 326 3.47 -11.69 35.00
CA LYS A 326 3.04 -10.85 33.85
C LYS A 326 2.71 -9.41 34.25
N GLU A 327 3.51 -8.82 35.15
CA GLU A 327 3.26 -7.50 35.74
C GLU A 327 3.37 -6.36 34.72
N ASP A 328 4.24 -6.46 33.74
CA ASP A 328 4.46 -5.46 32.68
C ASP A 328 4.09 -6.02 31.29
N GLN A 329 3.09 -6.86 31.20
CA GLN A 329 2.65 -7.43 29.92
C GLN A 329 2.19 -6.34 28.97
N TRP A 330 2.67 -6.41 27.71
CA TRP A 330 2.22 -5.53 26.64
C TRP A 330 1.12 -6.18 25.79
N GLU A 331 0.49 -5.37 24.95
CA GLU A 331 -0.47 -5.81 23.95
C GLU A 331 -0.28 -5.00 22.66
N ILE A 332 -0.73 -5.56 21.54
CA ILE A 332 -0.84 -4.85 20.27
C ILE A 332 -2.11 -4.00 20.34
N PRO A 333 -2.03 -2.67 20.11
CA PRO A 333 -3.20 -1.81 20.20
C PRO A 333 -4.31 -2.22 19.22
N SER A 334 -5.55 -2.17 19.66
CA SER A 334 -6.72 -2.29 18.79
C SER A 334 -7.17 -0.89 18.35
N VAL A 335 -7.40 -0.71 17.05
CA VAL A 335 -7.89 0.55 16.49
C VAL A 335 -8.94 0.26 15.43
N PRO A 336 -9.97 1.11 15.24
CA PRO A 336 -10.93 0.97 14.18
C PRO A 336 -10.22 0.92 12.81
N SER A 337 -10.49 -0.09 12.02
CA SER A 337 -9.98 -0.23 10.66
C SER A 337 -10.80 0.58 9.66
N GLU A 338 -10.32 0.64 8.43
CA GLU A 338 -10.99 1.35 7.33
C GLU A 338 -12.43 0.86 7.14
N GLY A 339 -13.38 1.79 7.10
CA GLY A 339 -14.78 1.49 6.82
C GLY A 339 -15.58 0.86 7.96
N GLU A 340 -14.98 0.62 9.13
CA GLU A 340 -15.74 0.16 10.30
C GLU A 340 -16.58 1.29 10.90
N LYS A 341 -17.86 0.98 11.14
CA LYS A 341 -18.74 1.90 11.84
C LYS A 341 -18.31 2.03 13.30
N PRO A 342 -18.35 3.24 13.88
CA PRO A 342 -18.14 3.41 15.31
C PRO A 342 -19.09 2.51 16.09
N GLY A 343 -18.54 1.62 16.95
CA GLY A 343 -19.34 0.73 17.80
C GLY A 343 -19.43 -0.73 17.33
N SER A 344 -18.61 -1.18 16.37
CA SER A 344 -18.49 -2.62 16.08
C SER A 344 -17.91 -3.36 17.28
N GLU A 345 -18.47 -4.53 17.63
CA GLU A 345 -18.14 -5.28 18.85
C GLU A 345 -16.68 -5.79 18.91
N ALA A 346 -15.98 -5.86 17.78
CA ALA A 346 -14.59 -6.30 17.72
C ALA A 346 -13.74 -5.31 16.91
N THR A 347 -13.00 -4.47 17.62
CA THR A 347 -12.00 -3.59 16.99
C THR A 347 -10.75 -4.42 16.66
N PRO A 348 -10.30 -4.46 15.39
CA PRO A 348 -9.15 -5.26 14.99
C PRO A 348 -7.85 -4.72 15.61
N LEU A 349 -6.89 -5.61 15.77
CA LEU A 349 -5.54 -5.24 16.16
C LEU A 349 -4.85 -4.45 15.06
N MET A 350 -3.97 -3.52 15.42
CA MET A 350 -3.10 -2.86 14.45
C MET A 350 -2.25 -3.88 13.69
N THR A 351 -2.14 -3.67 12.38
CA THR A 351 -1.27 -4.49 11.53
C THR A 351 0.09 -3.81 11.34
N PRO A 352 1.16 -4.61 11.15
CA PRO A 352 2.47 -4.07 10.79
C PRO A 352 2.40 -3.20 9.54
N ARG A 353 3.25 -2.16 9.47
CA ARG A 353 3.28 -1.27 8.31
C ARG A 353 4.70 -0.98 7.86
N HIS A 354 4.91 -1.12 6.57
CA HIS A 354 6.14 -0.70 5.92
C HIS A 354 6.14 0.81 5.70
N MET A 355 7.28 1.45 5.99
CA MET A 355 7.49 2.88 5.74
C MET A 355 8.97 3.22 5.59
N ILE A 356 9.25 4.32 4.90
CA ILE A 356 10.60 4.88 4.85
C ILE A 356 10.71 5.93 5.94
N MET A 357 11.64 5.74 6.87
CA MET A 357 11.88 6.72 7.92
C MET A 357 13.30 6.64 8.47
N LYS A 358 13.71 7.73 9.10
CA LYS A 358 14.96 7.80 9.83
C LYS A 358 14.76 7.26 11.25
N LEU A 359 15.46 6.19 11.59
CA LEU A 359 15.42 5.62 12.92
C LEU A 359 16.22 6.47 13.93
N PRO A 360 15.84 6.49 15.22
CA PRO A 360 16.60 7.17 16.25
C PRO A 360 18.06 6.70 16.29
N GLY A 361 18.99 7.65 16.28
CA GLY A 361 20.43 7.37 16.26
C GLY A 361 21.04 7.05 14.89
N GLU A 362 20.23 6.83 13.85
CA GLU A 362 20.70 6.58 12.49
C GLU A 362 20.91 7.89 11.70
N LYS A 363 21.77 7.83 10.68
CA LYS A 363 22.09 9.00 9.83
C LYS A 363 21.19 9.12 8.61
N THR A 364 20.73 7.98 8.09
CA THR A 364 19.96 7.86 6.85
C THR A 364 18.60 7.24 7.11
N GLU A 365 17.65 7.51 6.26
CA GLU A 365 16.36 6.85 6.22
C GLU A 365 16.52 5.41 5.71
N GLU A 366 15.67 4.52 6.23
CA GLU A 366 15.59 3.11 5.84
C GLU A 366 14.13 2.71 5.61
N TYR A 367 13.94 1.71 4.78
CA TYR A 367 12.66 1.03 4.66
C TYR A 367 12.53 0.05 5.81
N ILE A 368 11.49 0.19 6.59
CA ILE A 368 11.26 -0.58 7.81
C ILE A 368 9.85 -1.15 7.86
N LEU A 369 9.68 -2.20 8.65
CA LEU A 369 8.36 -2.71 9.05
C LEU A 369 8.21 -2.44 10.54
N MET A 370 7.10 -1.83 10.99
CA MET A 370 6.94 -1.44 12.38
C MET A 370 5.55 -1.74 12.95
N LEU A 371 5.52 -1.89 14.29
CA LEU A 371 4.30 -2.06 15.07
C LEU A 371 4.48 -1.48 16.48
N PRO A 372 3.52 -0.66 17.00
CA PRO A 372 3.55 -0.14 18.36
C PRO A 372 3.00 -1.15 19.38
N PHE A 373 3.37 -0.96 20.66
CA PHE A 373 2.85 -1.69 21.82
C PHE A 373 2.30 -0.75 22.87
N THR A 374 1.24 -1.18 23.54
CA THR A 374 0.70 -0.56 24.75
C THR A 374 0.82 -1.52 25.95
N PRO A 375 0.85 -1.04 27.18
CA PRO A 375 0.72 -1.93 28.33
C PRO A 375 -0.66 -2.59 28.31
N ARG A 376 -0.76 -3.80 28.81
CA ARG A 376 -2.04 -4.49 28.93
C ARG A 376 -3.02 -3.65 29.78
N ALA A 377 -4.25 -3.50 29.28
CA ALA A 377 -5.31 -2.72 29.90
C ALA A 377 -5.00 -1.22 30.09
N LYS A 378 -4.05 -0.65 29.33
CA LYS A 378 -3.76 0.78 29.29
C LYS A 378 -3.57 1.21 27.84
N ASP A 379 -3.95 2.43 27.52
CA ASP A 379 -3.92 2.93 26.14
C ASP A 379 -2.70 3.82 25.83
N ASN A 380 -1.80 4.06 26.80
CA ASN A 380 -0.56 4.80 26.56
C ASN A 380 0.47 3.94 25.80
N LEU A 381 1.35 4.59 25.03
CA LEU A 381 2.37 3.88 24.27
C LEU A 381 3.54 3.46 25.15
N SER A 382 3.93 2.18 25.10
CA SER A 382 5.08 1.63 25.83
C SER A 382 6.32 1.49 24.98
N ALA A 383 6.15 1.00 23.76
CA ALA A 383 7.26 0.72 22.86
C ALA A 383 6.78 0.63 21.41
N TRP A 384 7.72 0.51 20.50
CA TRP A 384 7.48 0.11 19.12
C TRP A 384 8.62 -0.79 18.65
N MET A 385 8.26 -1.84 17.91
CA MET A 385 9.20 -2.78 17.31
C MET A 385 9.36 -2.44 15.83
N VAL A 386 10.59 -2.59 15.35
CA VAL A 386 11.00 -2.35 13.97
C VAL A 386 11.76 -3.53 13.44
N ALA A 387 11.42 -3.98 12.23
CA ALA A 387 12.27 -4.83 11.40
C ALA A 387 12.90 -3.98 10.30
N ARG A 388 14.22 -4.00 10.20
CA ARG A 388 14.98 -3.27 9.18
C ARG A 388 15.02 -4.07 7.88
N ASN A 389 14.87 -3.39 6.73
CA ASN A 389 14.75 -4.06 5.42
C ASN A 389 15.94 -3.79 4.49
N ASP A 390 16.82 -2.85 4.80
CA ASP A 390 17.80 -2.38 3.83
C ASP A 390 19.22 -2.91 4.11
N GLY A 391 19.88 -3.37 3.05
CA GLY A 391 21.30 -3.71 3.02
C GLY A 391 21.74 -4.70 4.10
N THR A 392 22.83 -4.40 4.80
CA THR A 392 23.38 -5.23 5.90
C THR A 392 22.53 -5.22 7.18
N ASN A 393 21.52 -4.37 7.23
CA ASN A 393 20.59 -4.28 8.36
C ASN A 393 19.35 -5.16 8.17
N TYR A 394 19.17 -5.75 7.00
CA TYR A 394 18.03 -6.62 6.72
C TYR A 394 17.85 -7.68 7.81
N GLY A 395 16.61 -7.79 8.32
CA GLY A 395 16.24 -8.79 9.32
C GLY A 395 16.60 -8.47 10.77
N LYS A 396 17.30 -7.35 11.03
CA LYS A 396 17.55 -6.90 12.40
C LYS A 396 16.27 -6.33 13.01
N LEU A 397 15.92 -6.81 14.20
CA LEU A 397 14.79 -6.33 14.98
C LEU A 397 15.28 -5.38 16.06
N PHE A 398 14.62 -4.23 16.19
CA PHE A 398 14.86 -3.26 17.25
C PHE A 398 13.58 -2.95 17.99
N VAL A 399 13.69 -2.71 19.30
CA VAL A 399 12.58 -2.25 20.14
C VAL A 399 12.97 -0.94 20.80
N TYR A 400 12.22 0.09 20.51
CA TYR A 400 12.38 1.40 21.14
C TYR A 400 11.35 1.52 22.26
N ARG A 401 11.84 1.63 23.51
CA ARG A 401 11.00 1.74 24.72
C ARG A 401 10.85 3.19 25.11
N PHE A 402 9.63 3.59 25.47
CA PHE A 402 9.38 4.91 26.03
C PHE A 402 9.60 4.90 27.55
N PRO A 403 10.11 6.01 28.13
CA PRO A 403 10.25 6.14 29.57
C PRO A 403 8.89 5.99 30.27
N LYS A 404 8.85 5.21 31.37
CA LYS A 404 7.59 4.95 32.10
C LYS A 404 7.07 6.16 32.90
N ASP A 405 7.93 7.12 33.18
CA ASP A 405 7.64 8.38 33.88
C ASP A 405 7.08 9.46 32.94
N LYS A 406 7.14 9.27 31.62
CA LYS A 406 6.61 10.19 30.62
C LYS A 406 5.35 9.60 29.98
N LEU A 407 4.24 10.34 30.06
CA LEU A 407 3.02 9.94 29.36
C LEU A 407 3.18 10.15 27.85
N VAL A 408 3.17 9.06 27.10
CA VAL A 408 3.14 9.06 25.64
C VAL A 408 1.80 8.49 25.20
N PHE A 409 1.03 9.26 24.43
CA PHE A 409 -0.29 8.83 23.99
C PHE A 409 -0.20 7.64 23.04
N GLY A 410 -0.97 6.60 23.30
CA GLY A 410 -1.09 5.47 22.37
C GLY A 410 -2.14 5.71 21.28
N PRO A 411 -2.19 4.81 20.28
CA PRO A 411 -3.07 4.97 19.12
C PRO A 411 -4.55 5.18 19.48
N LYS A 412 -5.06 4.41 20.43
CA LYS A 412 -6.47 4.49 20.85
C LYS A 412 -6.80 5.82 21.54
N GLN A 413 -5.88 6.34 22.36
CA GLN A 413 -6.04 7.66 22.99
C GLN A 413 -6.04 8.77 21.96
N ILE A 414 -5.17 8.71 20.96
CA ILE A 414 -5.12 9.70 19.86
C ILE A 414 -6.41 9.68 19.05
N ILE A 415 -6.93 8.50 18.71
CA ILE A 415 -8.21 8.36 18.01
C ILE A 415 -9.35 8.94 18.86
N GLY A 416 -9.38 8.65 20.17
CA GLY A 416 -10.37 9.22 21.10
C GLY A 416 -10.31 10.75 21.09
N ARG A 417 -9.13 11.34 21.16
CA ARG A 417 -8.93 12.79 21.13
C ARG A 417 -9.33 13.42 19.79
N ILE A 418 -8.99 12.77 18.66
CA ILE A 418 -9.44 13.19 17.32
C ILE A 418 -10.97 13.25 17.27
N ASN A 419 -11.65 12.23 17.77
CA ASN A 419 -13.10 12.15 17.76
C ASN A 419 -13.76 13.14 18.74
N GLN A 420 -13.05 13.58 19.78
CA GLN A 420 -13.50 14.61 20.75
C GLN A 420 -13.26 16.03 20.25
N GLU A 421 -12.39 16.23 19.25
CA GLU A 421 -12.16 17.55 18.68
C GLU A 421 -13.40 18.03 17.93
N ALA A 422 -14.04 19.09 18.46
CA ALA A 422 -15.37 19.53 18.02
C ALA A 422 -15.45 19.83 16.52
N GLN A 423 -14.44 20.51 15.96
CA GLN A 423 -14.40 20.85 14.54
C GLN A 423 -14.29 19.58 13.67
N ILE A 424 -13.47 18.62 14.08
CA ILE A 424 -13.25 17.37 13.35
C ILE A 424 -14.51 16.50 13.41
N SER A 425 -15.07 16.31 14.60
CA SER A 425 -16.28 15.51 14.82
C SER A 425 -17.48 16.06 14.05
N GLN A 426 -17.68 17.39 14.07
CA GLN A 426 -18.73 18.05 13.31
C GLN A 426 -18.54 17.86 11.81
N GLN A 427 -17.32 18.03 11.30
CA GLN A 427 -17.02 17.88 9.87
C GLN A 427 -17.23 16.45 9.38
N ILE A 428 -16.76 15.45 10.15
CA ILE A 428 -16.97 14.03 9.84
C ILE A 428 -18.47 13.73 9.83
N SER A 429 -19.22 14.16 10.84
CA SER A 429 -20.67 13.94 10.92
C SER A 429 -21.43 14.61 9.78
N LEU A 430 -20.97 15.78 9.30
CA LEU A 430 -21.57 16.47 8.16
C LEU A 430 -21.33 15.73 6.86
N TRP A 431 -20.15 15.14 6.69
CA TRP A 431 -19.79 14.41 5.49
C TRP A 431 -20.32 12.97 5.46
N ASP A 432 -20.54 12.35 6.62
CA ASP A 432 -21.05 10.97 6.74
C ASP A 432 -22.59 10.96 6.80
N GLN A 433 -23.22 11.62 5.82
CA GLN A 433 -24.68 11.72 5.68
C GLN A 433 -25.15 10.99 4.43
N ARG A 434 -26.48 11.00 4.18
CA ARG A 434 -27.07 10.44 2.97
C ARG A 434 -26.43 11.06 1.71
N GLY A 435 -25.82 10.22 0.90
CA GLY A 435 -25.15 10.60 -0.36
C GLY A 435 -23.64 10.51 -0.32
N SER A 436 -23.01 10.42 0.87
CA SER A 436 -21.57 10.25 1.01
C SER A 436 -21.19 9.49 2.28
N GLN A 437 -20.04 8.82 2.22
CA GLN A 437 -19.43 8.05 3.30
C GLN A 437 -18.03 8.57 3.59
N VAL A 438 -17.72 8.78 4.87
CA VAL A 438 -16.35 9.07 5.32
C VAL A 438 -15.61 7.77 5.60
N ILE A 439 -14.50 7.57 4.91
CA ILE A 439 -13.58 6.47 5.18
C ILE A 439 -12.41 7.05 5.97
N GLN A 440 -12.29 6.63 7.22
CA GLN A 440 -11.17 7.01 8.07
C GLN A 440 -10.02 6.05 7.82
N GLY A 441 -8.93 6.55 7.30
CA GLY A 441 -7.74 5.74 7.06
C GLY A 441 -7.04 5.31 8.35
N PRO A 442 -6.01 4.47 8.25
CA PRO A 442 -5.27 4.00 9.42
C PRO A 442 -4.53 5.14 10.11
N LEU A 443 -4.41 5.03 11.43
CA LEU A 443 -3.56 5.92 12.19
C LEU A 443 -2.10 5.49 12.04
N LEU A 444 -1.29 6.37 11.48
CA LEU A 444 0.17 6.20 11.44
C LEU A 444 0.79 6.79 12.69
N VAL A 445 1.64 6.03 13.36
CA VAL A 445 2.46 6.46 14.49
C VAL A 445 3.88 6.61 13.96
N ILE A 446 4.36 7.83 13.86
CA ILE A 446 5.64 8.15 13.21
C ILE A 446 6.59 8.73 14.24
N PRO A 447 7.58 7.97 14.72
CA PRO A 447 8.66 8.52 15.51
C PRO A 447 9.50 9.52 14.71
N ILE A 448 9.67 10.71 15.25
CA ILE A 448 10.53 11.75 14.68
C ILE A 448 11.43 12.25 15.81
N GLU A 449 12.72 11.89 15.73
CA GLU A 449 13.71 12.16 16.79
C GLU A 449 13.21 11.63 18.15
N GLU A 450 13.03 12.49 19.14
CA GLU A 450 12.54 12.12 20.48
C GLU A 450 11.01 12.29 20.65
N SER A 451 10.29 12.50 19.56
CA SER A 451 8.86 12.83 19.55
C SER A 451 8.06 11.90 18.65
N LEU A 452 6.74 11.93 18.81
CA LEU A 452 5.81 11.15 17.98
C LEU A 452 4.87 12.08 17.22
N LEU A 453 4.80 11.85 15.93
CA LEU A 453 3.80 12.43 15.05
C LEU A 453 2.76 11.37 14.70
N TYR A 454 1.49 11.75 14.80
CA TYR A 454 0.38 10.88 14.39
C TYR A 454 -0.28 11.48 13.15
N VAL A 455 -0.46 10.66 12.13
CA VAL A 455 -1.09 11.10 10.88
C VAL A 455 -2.23 10.16 10.54
N ARG A 456 -3.40 10.71 10.19
CA ARG A 456 -4.57 9.94 9.78
C ARG A 456 -5.21 10.57 8.55
N PRO A 457 -5.21 9.90 7.39
CA PRO A 457 -5.91 10.38 6.21
C PRO A 457 -7.43 10.17 6.34
N LEU A 458 -8.22 11.07 5.79
CA LEU A 458 -9.66 10.97 5.66
C LEU A 458 -10.06 11.00 4.18
N TYR A 459 -10.76 9.98 3.74
CA TYR A 459 -11.30 9.90 2.39
C TYR A 459 -12.81 10.12 2.41
N LEU A 460 -13.32 10.72 1.35
CA LEU A 460 -14.74 10.87 1.10
C LEU A 460 -15.11 10.07 -0.15
N LYS A 461 -16.16 9.27 -0.04
CA LYS A 461 -16.70 8.48 -1.13
C LYS A 461 -18.18 8.78 -1.28
N ALA A 462 -18.64 9.10 -2.50
CA ALA A 462 -20.07 9.22 -2.78
C ALA A 462 -20.75 7.83 -2.71
N ASP A 463 -21.99 7.75 -2.22
CA ASP A 463 -22.74 6.48 -2.16
C ASP A 463 -22.93 5.83 -3.52
N THR A 464 -23.10 6.66 -4.56
CA THR A 464 -23.20 6.24 -5.97
C THR A 464 -21.85 6.13 -6.66
N GLY A 465 -20.80 6.70 -6.05
CA GLY A 465 -19.43 6.71 -6.58
C GLY A 465 -18.62 5.54 -6.02
N LYS A 466 -17.63 5.08 -6.78
CA LYS A 466 -16.72 4.02 -6.34
C LYS A 466 -15.34 4.53 -5.98
N ILE A 467 -15.04 5.81 -6.25
CA ILE A 467 -13.72 6.40 -6.05
C ILE A 467 -13.68 7.12 -4.69
N PRO A 468 -12.87 6.67 -3.75
CA PRO A 468 -12.58 7.44 -2.54
C PRO A 468 -11.57 8.55 -2.86
N GLU A 469 -11.88 9.77 -2.45
CA GLU A 469 -11.03 10.95 -2.62
C GLU A 469 -10.43 11.36 -1.27
N LEU A 470 -9.13 11.58 -1.20
CA LEU A 470 -8.49 12.13 0.01
C LEU A 470 -8.92 13.59 0.18
N LYS A 471 -9.67 13.85 1.23
CA LYS A 471 -10.22 15.20 1.49
C LYS A 471 -9.51 15.93 2.63
N ARG A 472 -9.01 15.21 3.61
CA ARG A 472 -8.29 15.81 4.76
C ARG A 472 -7.20 14.87 5.27
N VAL A 473 -6.23 15.48 5.91
CA VAL A 473 -5.19 14.80 6.69
C VAL A 473 -5.27 15.34 8.12
N ILE A 474 -5.49 14.44 9.06
CA ILE A 474 -5.42 14.77 10.49
C ILE A 474 -3.98 14.53 10.93
N VAL A 475 -3.41 15.55 11.58
CA VAL A 475 -2.09 15.51 12.18
C VAL A 475 -2.23 15.78 13.67
N ALA A 476 -1.65 14.91 14.50
CA ALA A 476 -1.62 15.12 15.94
C ALA A 476 -0.18 15.06 16.47
N TYR A 477 0.14 15.96 17.36
CA TYR A 477 1.43 16.05 18.03
C TYR A 477 1.22 16.55 19.46
N GLU A 478 1.63 15.77 20.44
CA GLU A 478 1.38 16.06 21.85
C GLU A 478 -0.12 16.41 22.12
N ASN A 479 -0.39 17.65 22.53
CA ASN A 479 -1.75 18.14 22.82
C ASN A 479 -2.40 18.86 21.63
N LYS A 480 -1.71 19.03 20.52
CA LYS A 480 -2.21 19.72 19.34
C LYS A 480 -2.78 18.74 18.33
N ILE A 481 -3.92 19.05 17.76
CA ILE A 481 -4.55 18.30 16.68
C ILE A 481 -4.95 19.30 15.59
N ALA A 482 -4.65 18.98 14.35
CA ALA A 482 -5.03 19.77 13.18
C ALA A 482 -5.63 18.86 12.11
N MET A 483 -6.65 19.33 11.40
CA MET A 483 -7.21 18.68 10.22
C MET A 483 -7.14 19.68 9.06
N GLU A 484 -6.38 19.32 8.04
CA GLU A 484 -6.12 20.19 6.88
C GLU A 484 -6.26 19.41 5.57
N GLU A 485 -6.21 20.10 4.44
CA GLU A 485 -6.32 19.47 3.11
C GLU A 485 -5.06 18.68 2.73
N THR A 486 -3.90 19.11 3.22
CA THR A 486 -2.61 18.47 2.96
C THR A 486 -1.85 18.20 4.25
N LEU A 487 -0.92 17.25 4.20
CA LEU A 487 -0.02 16.97 5.31
C LEU A 487 0.84 18.20 5.68
N GLU A 488 1.34 18.92 4.66
CA GLU A 488 2.16 20.10 4.84
C GLU A 488 1.41 21.22 5.57
N ALA A 489 0.14 21.46 5.20
CA ALA A 489 -0.72 22.44 5.87
C ALA A 489 -0.96 22.05 7.33
N GLY A 490 -1.20 20.76 7.61
CA GLY A 490 -1.36 20.23 8.96
C GLY A 490 -0.09 20.40 9.81
N LEU A 491 1.07 20.08 9.27
CA LEU A 491 2.36 20.28 9.93
C LEU A 491 2.63 21.77 10.20
N LYS A 492 2.37 22.63 9.21
CA LYS A 492 2.51 24.08 9.36
C LYS A 492 1.60 24.63 10.47
N ARG A 493 0.37 24.14 10.57
CA ARG A 493 -0.58 24.55 11.62
C ARG A 493 -0.12 24.15 13.02
N ILE A 494 0.49 22.97 13.17
CA ILE A 494 0.97 22.44 14.46
C ILE A 494 2.27 23.11 14.90
N PHE A 495 3.24 23.24 13.99
CA PHE A 495 4.61 23.69 14.30
C PHE A 495 4.89 25.15 13.95
N GLY A 496 3.97 25.88 13.28
CA GLY A 496 4.15 27.26 12.83
C GLY A 496 4.90 27.37 11.49
N ALA A 497 5.07 28.59 10.99
CA ALA A 497 5.65 28.87 9.67
C ALA A 497 7.17 28.57 9.55
N ASP A 498 7.87 28.36 10.68
CA ASP A 498 9.35 28.31 10.71
C ASP A 498 9.96 26.90 10.83
N SER A 499 9.16 25.84 10.81
CA SER A 499 9.66 24.47 11.03
C SER A 499 10.30 23.79 9.80
N GLY A 500 10.69 24.53 8.77
CA GLY A 500 11.22 23.95 7.53
C GLY A 500 12.41 24.63 6.85
N ALA A 501 12.97 25.71 7.40
CA ALA A 501 14.13 26.35 6.78
C ALA A 501 15.11 26.87 7.83
N ALA A 502 16.25 26.21 7.96
CA ALA A 502 17.43 26.84 8.55
C ALA A 502 17.90 27.95 7.59
N SER A 503 17.42 29.17 7.77
CA SER A 503 17.91 30.32 7.06
C SER A 503 19.10 30.91 7.80
N LYS A 504 20.24 31.02 7.11
CA LYS A 504 21.39 31.87 7.48
C LYS A 504 20.94 33.32 7.59
N PRO A 505 21.51 34.10 8.50
CA PRO A 505 21.18 35.52 8.62
C PRO A 505 21.73 36.32 7.43
N ALA A 506 20.87 37.00 6.72
CA ALA A 506 21.25 37.98 5.73
C ALA A 506 21.16 39.36 6.36
N THR A 507 22.32 40.02 6.41
CA THR A 507 22.53 41.43 6.69
C THR A 507 21.83 42.33 5.67
N GLY A 508 21.35 43.46 6.17
CA GLY A 508 20.43 44.38 5.58
C GLY A 508 20.76 44.99 4.22
N SER A 509 19.72 45.47 3.60
CA SER A 509 19.71 46.75 2.85
C SER A 509 18.28 47.23 2.68
N MET A 510 18.01 48.46 3.07
CA MET A 510 16.78 49.19 2.77
C MET A 510 16.65 49.41 1.28
N VAL A 511 15.42 49.37 0.74
CA VAL A 511 14.88 50.34 -0.25
C VAL A 511 13.40 50.02 -0.58
N ASN A 512 12.55 51.04 -0.35
CA ASN A 512 11.28 51.41 -1.00
C ASN A 512 10.03 50.53 -0.94
N ASP A 513 9.03 51.07 -0.24
CA ASP A 513 7.62 50.74 -0.25
C ASP A 513 6.97 50.84 -1.65
N PRO A 514 6.10 49.87 -2.02
CA PRO A 514 4.94 50.16 -2.84
C PRO A 514 3.65 50.03 -2.01
N VAL A 515 2.74 50.94 -2.31
CA VAL A 515 1.40 51.16 -1.77
C VAL A 515 0.69 49.87 -1.36
N ARG A 516 0.43 49.70 -0.06
CA ARG A 516 -0.38 48.61 0.51
C ARG A 516 -1.84 48.82 0.13
N GLY A 517 -2.44 47.85 -0.58
CA GLY A 517 -3.88 47.65 -0.60
C GLY A 517 -4.41 47.26 0.78
N PRO A 518 -5.71 47.34 1.03
CA PRO A 518 -6.30 47.06 2.35
C PRO A 518 -6.00 45.61 2.79
N SER A 519 -5.60 45.46 4.07
CA SER A 519 -5.27 44.15 4.64
C SER A 519 -6.48 43.19 4.64
N SER A 520 -6.24 41.89 4.58
CA SER A 520 -7.31 40.87 4.64
C SER A 520 -8.24 41.05 5.86
N GLN A 521 -7.74 41.60 6.98
CA GLN A 521 -8.55 41.93 8.16
C GLN A 521 -9.46 43.14 7.93
N GLU A 522 -9.02 44.12 7.18
CA GLU A 522 -9.82 45.30 6.81
C GLU A 522 -10.91 44.92 5.79
N LEU A 523 -10.61 44.10 4.82
CA LEU A 523 -11.60 43.57 3.88
C LEU A 523 -12.67 42.71 4.57
N LEU A 524 -12.30 41.90 5.57
CA LEU A 524 -13.25 41.14 6.39
C LEU A 524 -14.20 42.05 7.21
N LYS A 525 -13.68 43.13 7.80
CA LYS A 525 -14.51 44.12 8.51
C LYS A 525 -15.47 44.84 7.57
N GLN A 526 -15.03 45.18 6.36
CA GLN A 526 -15.87 45.78 5.34
C GLN A 526 -16.95 44.83 4.86
N ALA A 527 -16.65 43.54 4.67
CA ALA A 527 -17.61 42.52 4.30
C ALA A 527 -18.70 42.34 5.40
N GLN A 528 -18.29 42.31 6.67
CA GLN A 528 -19.24 42.25 7.80
C GLN A 528 -20.14 43.47 7.87
N ALA A 529 -19.60 44.67 7.70
CA ALA A 529 -20.37 45.91 7.71
C ALA A 529 -21.40 45.97 6.54
N ALA A 530 -21.01 45.56 5.34
CA ALA A 530 -21.91 45.48 4.18
C ALA A 530 -23.05 44.48 4.43
N TYR A 531 -22.75 43.33 5.03
CA TYR A 531 -23.73 42.30 5.35
C TYR A 531 -24.75 42.82 6.42
N GLU A 532 -24.28 43.45 7.50
CA GLU A 532 -25.14 43.99 8.53
C GLU A 532 -26.02 45.12 7.99
N LYS A 533 -25.50 45.94 7.06
CA LYS A 533 -26.29 46.99 6.39
C LYS A 533 -27.35 46.41 5.48
N ALA A 534 -27.02 45.37 4.71
CA ALA A 534 -27.97 44.63 3.89
C ALA A 534 -29.14 44.10 4.73
N LEU A 535 -28.86 43.46 5.87
CA LEU A 535 -29.91 42.95 6.78
C LEU A 535 -30.82 44.04 7.36
N ARG A 536 -30.30 45.24 7.61
CA ARG A 536 -31.14 46.39 8.05
C ARG A 536 -32.07 46.86 6.94
N LEU A 537 -31.54 47.08 5.74
CA LEU A 537 -32.31 47.48 4.57
C LEU A 537 -33.41 46.47 4.21
N GLN A 538 -33.11 45.17 4.36
CA GLN A 538 -34.10 44.12 4.22
C GLN A 538 -35.26 44.24 5.24
N LYS A 539 -34.96 44.52 6.50
CA LYS A 539 -35.97 44.73 7.57
C LYS A 539 -36.80 45.95 7.33
N ASP A 540 -36.21 47.01 6.78
CA ASP A 540 -36.84 48.27 6.48
C ASP A 540 -37.64 48.26 5.17
N GLY A 541 -37.62 47.13 4.44
CA GLY A 541 -38.36 46.95 3.16
C GLY A 541 -37.71 47.61 1.97
N ASP A 542 -36.48 48.13 2.10
CA ASP A 542 -35.71 48.72 1.00
C ASP A 542 -34.98 47.65 0.18
N TRP A 543 -35.64 46.99 -0.71
CA TRP A 543 -35.12 45.95 -1.56
C TRP A 543 -34.07 46.42 -2.60
N ALA A 544 -34.15 47.71 -3.00
CA ALA A 544 -33.19 48.29 -3.92
C ALA A 544 -31.81 48.45 -3.21
N GLY A 545 -31.84 49.09 -2.03
CA GLY A 545 -30.62 49.25 -1.20
C GLY A 545 -30.06 47.91 -0.71
N TYR A 546 -30.90 46.93 -0.40
CA TYR A 546 -30.47 45.56 -0.08
C TYR A 546 -29.69 44.95 -1.25
N GLY A 547 -30.17 45.06 -2.50
CA GLY A 547 -29.51 44.55 -3.69
C GLY A 547 -28.16 45.22 -3.99
N GLU A 548 -28.02 46.51 -3.65
CA GLU A 548 -26.74 47.21 -3.80
C GLU A 548 -25.71 46.75 -2.77
N GLU A 549 -26.09 46.60 -1.48
CA GLU A 549 -25.19 46.13 -0.44
C GLU A 549 -24.76 44.67 -0.65
N ILE A 550 -25.61 43.80 -1.16
CA ILE A 550 -25.26 42.42 -1.52
C ILE A 550 -24.27 42.39 -2.68
N ARG A 551 -24.40 43.28 -3.65
CA ARG A 551 -23.39 43.40 -4.73
C ARG A 551 -22.05 43.88 -4.20
N ALA A 552 -22.03 44.92 -3.33
CA ALA A 552 -20.83 45.42 -2.68
C ALA A 552 -20.12 44.33 -1.86
N LEU A 553 -20.90 43.55 -1.08
CA LEU A 553 -20.38 42.39 -0.35
C LEU A 553 -19.72 41.37 -1.29
N GLY A 554 -20.36 41.07 -2.43
CA GLY A 554 -19.80 40.16 -3.44
C GLY A 554 -18.48 40.65 -4.06
N GLU A 555 -18.29 41.95 -4.22
CA GLU A 555 -17.03 42.53 -4.71
C GLU A 555 -15.93 42.47 -3.66
N ILE A 556 -16.23 42.77 -2.40
CA ILE A 556 -15.28 42.65 -1.28
C ILE A 556 -14.83 41.18 -1.10
N LEU A 557 -15.75 40.21 -1.16
CA LEU A 557 -15.41 38.78 -1.07
C LEU A 557 -14.53 38.31 -2.24
N ARG A 558 -14.70 38.87 -3.44
CA ARG A 558 -13.78 38.57 -4.55
C ARG A 558 -12.39 39.11 -4.29
N GLN A 559 -12.26 40.31 -3.70
CA GLN A 559 -10.94 40.89 -3.36
C GLN A 559 -10.24 40.05 -2.28
N ILE A 560 -10.97 39.50 -1.31
CA ILE A 560 -10.42 38.58 -0.30
C ILE A 560 -9.88 37.28 -0.94
N LYS A 561 -10.49 36.80 -2.01
CA LYS A 561 -10.05 35.58 -2.70
C LYS A 561 -8.71 35.76 -3.44
N TYR A 562 -8.30 36.99 -3.74
CA TYR A 562 -7.09 37.32 -4.49
C TYR A 562 -6.06 38.11 -3.66
N ALA A 563 -6.33 38.43 -2.37
CA ALA A 563 -5.42 39.03 -1.40
C ALA A 563 -4.84 37.96 -0.46
#